data_f9d00ea67faa2ed453a0670287a9c585
#
_entry.id   f9d00ea67faa2ed453a0670287a9c585
#
_cell.length_a   1.000
_cell.length_b   1.000
_cell.length_c   1.000
_cell.angle_alpha   90.00
_cell.angle_beta   90.00
_cell.angle_gamma   90.00
#
_symmetry.space_group_name_H-M   'P 1'
#
loop_
_entity.id
_entity.type
_entity.pdbx_description
1 polymer ?
#
loop_
_entity_poly.entity_id
_entity_poly.type
_entity_poly.pdbx_seq_one_letter_code
_entity_poly.pdbx_strand_id
1 'polypeptide(L)' 'MKGSAVNALQERLRSLGVFRGAIDGVFGQETQTAVKAAQRKFNLDSDGIVGPATWSALLR' A
#
# COMPACT_ATOMS: atom_id res chain seq x y z
N MET A 1 0.79 -12.60 0.39
CA MET A 1 0.50 -12.25 1.81
C MET A 1 -0.97 -11.96 1.99
N LYS A 2 -1.51 -12.33 3.11
CA LYS A 2 -2.87 -11.93 3.50
C LYS A 2 -2.96 -11.84 5.02
N GLY A 3 -3.98 -11.11 5.48
CA GLY A 3 -4.22 -10.93 6.91
C GLY A 3 -4.57 -9.50 7.25
N SER A 4 -4.69 -9.23 8.56
CA SER A 4 -5.12 -7.91 9.03
C SER A 4 -4.12 -6.79 8.71
N ALA A 5 -2.83 -7.11 8.66
CA ALA A 5 -1.83 -6.11 8.28
C ALA A 5 -2.04 -5.66 6.84
N VAL A 6 -2.40 -6.57 5.95
CA VAL A 6 -2.68 -6.24 4.56
C VAL A 6 -3.97 -5.43 4.45
N ASN A 7 -4.98 -5.79 5.25
CA ASN A 7 -6.21 -4.98 5.31
C ASN A 7 -5.90 -3.53 5.68
N ALA A 8 -5.11 -3.32 6.71
CA ALA A 8 -4.74 -1.98 7.15
C ALA A 8 -3.98 -1.23 6.05
N LEU A 9 -3.08 -1.92 5.37
CA LEU A 9 -2.34 -1.34 4.25
C LEU A 9 -3.30 -0.90 3.14
N GLN A 10 -4.22 -1.77 2.76
CA GLN A 10 -5.18 -1.47 1.70
C GLN A 10 -6.08 -0.28 2.07
N GLU A 11 -6.49 -0.18 3.33
CA GLU A 11 -7.28 0.94 3.80
C GLU A 11 -6.51 2.25 3.69
N ARG A 12 -5.24 2.25 4.05
CA ARG A 12 -4.42 3.46 3.93
C ARG A 12 -4.20 3.83 2.47
N LEU A 13 -3.96 2.86 1.61
CA LEU A 13 -3.80 3.10 0.18
C LEU A 13 -5.08 3.66 -0.42
N ARG A 14 -6.23 3.17 0.04
CA ARG A 14 -7.52 3.66 -0.42
C ARG A 14 -7.73 5.11 0.01
N SER A 15 -7.38 5.44 1.25
CA SER A 15 -7.46 6.80 1.76
C SER A 15 -6.61 7.77 0.94
N LEU A 16 -5.50 7.30 0.42
CA LEU A 16 -4.62 8.10 -0.43
C LEU A 16 -5.14 8.22 -1.86
N GLY A 17 -6.17 7.47 -2.22
CA GLY A 17 -6.73 7.49 -3.55
C GLY A 17 -5.95 6.68 -4.59
N VAL A 18 -5.00 5.85 -4.16
CA VAL A 18 -4.18 5.05 -5.07
C VAL A 18 -4.65 3.60 -5.16
N PHE A 19 -5.56 3.17 -4.31
CA PHE A 19 -6.10 1.81 -4.33
C PHE A 19 -7.60 1.85 -4.57
N ARG A 20 -8.04 1.14 -5.60
CA ARG A 20 -9.45 1.08 -5.97
C ARG A 20 -10.04 -0.32 -5.86
N GLY A 21 -9.23 -1.29 -5.52
CA GLY A 21 -9.68 -2.66 -5.37
C GLY A 21 -10.40 -2.90 -4.06
N ALA A 22 -10.83 -4.14 -3.84
CA ALA A 22 -11.48 -4.53 -2.60
C ALA A 22 -10.46 -4.67 -1.48
N ILE A 23 -10.88 -4.32 -0.27
CA ILE A 23 -10.06 -4.53 0.91
C ILE A 23 -10.32 -5.96 1.38
N ASP A 24 -9.57 -6.87 0.80
CA ASP A 24 -9.76 -8.32 0.99
C ASP A 24 -8.65 -8.99 1.80
N GLY A 25 -7.65 -8.21 2.23
CA GLY A 25 -6.53 -8.74 2.99
C GLY A 25 -5.54 -9.55 2.16
N VAL A 26 -5.65 -9.49 0.84
CA VAL A 26 -4.77 -10.23 -0.07
C VAL A 26 -3.81 -9.26 -0.75
N PHE A 27 -2.51 -9.49 -0.56
CA PHE A 27 -1.49 -8.69 -1.24
C PHE A 27 -1.27 -9.26 -2.64
N GLY A 28 -2.11 -8.84 -3.58
CA GLY A 28 -2.00 -9.23 -4.97
C GLY A 28 -1.45 -8.10 -5.82
N GLN A 29 -1.59 -8.26 -7.13
CA GLN A 29 -1.04 -7.29 -8.08
C GLN A 29 -1.66 -5.89 -7.91
N GLU A 30 -2.95 -5.81 -7.64
CA GLU A 30 -3.61 -4.52 -7.45
C GLU A 30 -3.03 -3.78 -6.26
N THR A 31 -2.83 -4.48 -5.14
CA THR A 31 -2.25 -3.88 -3.95
C THR A 31 -0.81 -3.44 -4.22
N GLN A 32 -0.04 -4.29 -4.92
CA GLN A 32 1.35 -3.95 -5.25
C GLN A 32 1.43 -2.71 -6.13
N THR A 33 0.55 -2.62 -7.13
CA THR A 33 0.50 -1.45 -8.00
C THR A 33 0.17 -0.19 -7.21
N ALA A 34 -0.76 -0.30 -6.27
CA ALA A 34 -1.12 0.82 -5.41
C ALA A 34 0.03 1.22 -4.49
N VAL A 35 0.78 0.24 -3.97
CA VAL A 35 1.96 0.53 -3.15
C VAL A 35 3.00 1.31 -3.96
N LYS A 36 3.25 0.90 -5.19
CA LYS A 36 4.19 1.61 -6.06
C LYS A 36 3.75 3.05 -6.30
N ALA A 37 2.46 3.26 -6.53
CA ALA A 37 1.93 4.61 -6.72
C ALA A 37 2.10 5.46 -5.47
N ALA A 38 1.83 4.88 -4.30
CA ALA A 38 2.01 5.58 -3.03
C ALA A 38 3.48 5.92 -2.79
N GLN A 39 4.38 4.99 -3.10
CA GLN A 39 5.82 5.22 -2.93
C GLN A 39 6.28 6.39 -3.77
N ARG A 40 5.81 6.50 -5.01
CA ARG A 40 6.12 7.65 -5.86
C ARG A 40 5.56 8.94 -5.27
N LYS A 41 4.37 8.88 -4.71
CA LYS A 41 3.73 10.03 -4.09
C LYS A 41 4.54 10.57 -2.93
N PHE A 42 5.22 9.68 -2.19
CA PHE A 42 6.05 10.05 -1.04
C PHE A 42 7.53 10.20 -1.38
N ASN A 43 7.89 10.17 -2.65
CA ASN A 43 9.30 10.24 -3.10
C ASN A 43 10.15 9.10 -2.56
N LEU A 44 9.57 7.93 -2.45
CA LEU A 44 10.28 6.71 -2.05
C LEU A 44 10.59 5.86 -3.28
N ASP A 45 11.49 4.89 -3.12
CA ASP A 45 11.75 3.93 -4.18
C ASP A 45 10.47 3.14 -4.49
N SER A 46 10.08 3.15 -5.76
CA SER A 46 8.85 2.52 -6.21
C SER A 46 9.09 1.05 -6.53
N ASP A 47 9.47 0.27 -5.53
CA ASP A 47 9.84 -1.14 -5.67
C ASP A 47 8.69 -2.09 -5.33
N GLY A 48 7.59 -1.58 -4.83
CA GLY A 48 6.44 -2.40 -4.44
C GLY A 48 6.64 -3.16 -3.14
N ILE A 49 7.72 -2.90 -2.43
CA ILE A 49 8.03 -3.57 -1.17
C ILE A 49 7.66 -2.63 -0.01
N VAL A 50 6.79 -3.12 0.88
CA VAL A 50 6.35 -2.33 2.02
C VAL A 50 7.31 -2.52 3.17
N GLY A 51 8.35 -1.71 3.20
CA GLY A 51 9.31 -1.69 4.29
C GLY A 51 9.02 -0.60 5.29
N PRO A 52 9.94 -0.40 6.27
CA PRO A 52 9.70 0.60 7.33
C PRO A 52 9.48 2.01 6.82
N ALA A 53 10.20 2.43 5.80
CA ALA A 53 10.04 3.77 5.24
C ALA A 53 8.65 3.96 4.63
N THR A 54 8.18 2.96 3.89
CA THR A 54 6.86 2.99 3.27
C THR A 54 5.76 3.00 4.34
N TRP A 55 5.87 2.13 5.35
CA TRP A 55 4.91 2.09 6.45
C TRP A 55 4.87 3.43 7.19
N SER A 56 6.04 3.99 7.48
CA SER A 56 6.12 5.27 8.18
C SER A 56 5.39 6.36 7.41
N ALA A 57 5.56 6.40 6.09
CA ALA A 57 4.87 7.38 5.25
C ALA A 57 3.36 7.15 5.21
N LEU A 58 2.95 5.87 5.13
CA LEU A 58 1.53 5.52 5.06
C LEU A 58 0.78 5.83 6.36
N LEU A 59 1.47 5.76 7.49
CA LEU A 59 0.83 5.94 8.80
C LEU A 59 0.82 7.40 9.29
N ARG A 60 1.37 8.31 8.55
CA ARG A 60 1.38 9.73 8.91
C ARG A 60 0.02 10.39 8.82
#